data_dcf630ee8fd981835507c50efc1997c2
#
_entry.id   dcf630ee8fd981835507c50efc1997c2
#
_cell.length_a   1.000
_cell.length_b   1.000
_cell.length_c   1.000
_cell.angle_alpha   90.00
_cell.angle_beta   90.00
_cell.angle_gamma   90.00
#
_symmetry.space_group_name_H-M   'P 1'
#
loop_
_entity.id
_entity.type
_entity.pdbx_description
1 polymer ?
#
loop_
_entity_poly.entity_id
_entity_poly.type
_entity_poly.pdbx_seq_one_letter_code
_entity_poly.pdbx_strand_id
1 'polypeptide(L)'
;MASLEEIRASRLEKLKFLEEKGIDPFPVDSKQEITAANAKKDFEKLESLGETSHMVGRILSIREQGKIIFLTFDDGTGSFQALLKLGEPLSKEEFELFQKTFDIGDFVELKGTFFLTQKGEKTILVENLRMLAKSLRPLPEKWHGLQDIEERFRKRYLDLLSNSEVKERFIVRSKIVRLIRQFYSEAGYIEVDLPNLQPLAGGATAAPFKTHHNTLDIDFFLPVAQELYLKELLVGGMNKVFEIGKRFRNEGIDTMHNPEFTMLESNEAYTDAKSQREFIEKLFKYVVKGIFGKYEIECDGETIDFGPNFEIVTFYELLRRYADIESPEKLDREEAARVAEKLRVAVAPEDALEKILDNIYKKTTRPKLVQPTFIIDYPVAFNPFAKRKPENPKLIDRFQLLIAGTELVNAFSELNNPLDQKARYLEQDEKGSKGEKEISPSDTEYLEAMEYGMPPNGGIGIGIDRLVMILTNTKNIKEVILFPTLRPRG
;
A
#
# COMPACT_ATOMS: atom_id res chain seq x y z
N MET A 1 25.23 23.97 18.77
CA MET A 1 23.79 24.01 18.41
C MET A 1 22.98 23.92 19.69
N ALA A 2 21.88 24.68 19.78
CA ALA A 2 20.96 24.58 20.91
C ALA A 2 20.32 23.18 20.93
N SER A 3 20.12 22.63 22.12
CA SER A 3 19.44 21.35 22.32
C SER A 3 17.95 21.44 21.90
N LEU A 4 17.32 20.30 21.65
CA LEU A 4 15.88 20.26 21.34
C LEU A 4 15.04 20.88 22.47
N GLU A 5 15.46 20.68 23.72
CA GLU A 5 14.77 21.22 24.88
C GLU A 5 14.92 22.74 24.99
N GLU A 6 16.09 23.29 24.72
CA GLU A 6 16.33 24.74 24.68
C GLU A 6 15.50 25.41 23.55
N ILE A 7 15.47 24.81 22.35
CA ILE A 7 14.64 25.33 21.25
C ILE A 7 13.16 25.30 21.63
N ARG A 8 12.70 24.21 22.24
CA ARG A 8 11.31 24.08 22.68
C ARG A 8 10.97 25.09 23.75
N ALA A 9 11.86 25.30 24.73
CA ALA A 9 11.66 26.31 25.78
C ALA A 9 11.53 27.71 25.19
N SER A 10 12.45 28.11 24.30
CA SER A 10 12.38 29.41 23.61
C SER A 10 11.08 29.60 22.84
N ARG A 11 10.60 28.54 22.14
CA ARG A 11 9.33 28.61 21.39
C ARG A 11 8.10 28.67 22.30
N LEU A 12 8.15 28.08 23.48
CA LEU A 12 7.12 28.23 24.53
C LEU A 12 7.06 29.67 25.06
N GLU A 13 8.21 30.33 25.25
CA GLU A 13 8.24 31.75 25.61
C GLU A 13 7.61 32.64 24.54
N LYS A 14 7.89 32.38 23.27
CA LYS A 14 7.24 33.05 22.12
C LYS A 14 5.74 32.83 22.10
N LEU A 15 5.30 31.61 22.37
CA LEU A 15 3.88 31.25 22.47
C LEU A 15 3.20 32.06 23.56
N LYS A 16 3.76 32.05 24.77
CA LYS A 16 3.25 32.83 25.92
C LYS A 16 3.18 34.33 25.62
N PHE A 17 4.19 34.87 24.92
CA PHE A 17 4.19 36.27 24.49
C PHE A 17 3.04 36.60 23.54
N LEU A 18 2.69 35.70 22.60
CA LEU A 18 1.53 35.89 21.72
C LEU A 18 0.23 35.90 22.50
N GLU A 19 0.05 34.97 23.45
CA GLU A 19 -1.12 34.89 24.31
C GLU A 19 -1.28 36.13 25.19
N GLU A 20 -0.19 36.65 25.78
CA GLU A 20 -0.17 37.89 26.56
C GLU A 20 -0.55 39.12 25.72
N LYS A 21 -0.31 39.08 24.40
CA LYS A 21 -0.73 40.10 23.45
C LYS A 21 -2.17 39.94 22.99
N GLY A 22 -2.89 38.91 23.46
CA GLY A 22 -4.25 38.60 23.01
C GLY A 22 -4.31 38.02 21.57
N ILE A 23 -3.19 37.52 21.05
CA ILE A 23 -3.10 36.87 19.74
C ILE A 23 -3.27 35.37 19.95
N ASP A 24 -4.29 34.78 19.33
CA ASP A 24 -4.50 33.34 19.34
C ASP A 24 -3.51 32.66 18.37
N PRO A 25 -2.56 31.87 18.89
CA PRO A 25 -1.57 31.16 18.06
C PRO A 25 -2.10 29.85 17.46
N PHE A 26 -3.37 29.47 17.73
CA PHE A 26 -4.04 28.26 17.25
C PHE A 26 -5.51 28.54 16.88
N PRO A 27 -5.80 29.49 16.00
CA PRO A 27 -7.17 29.85 15.64
C PRO A 27 -7.92 28.68 15.01
N VAL A 28 -9.24 28.66 15.19
CA VAL A 28 -10.11 27.61 14.62
C VAL A 28 -10.41 27.83 13.13
N ASP A 29 -10.22 29.06 12.63
CA ASP A 29 -10.48 29.43 11.24
C ASP A 29 -9.22 29.79 10.47
N SER A 30 -9.27 29.66 9.16
CA SER A 30 -8.25 30.14 8.24
C SER A 30 -8.88 30.48 6.89
N LYS A 31 -8.26 31.39 6.16
CA LYS A 31 -8.70 31.79 4.83
C LYS A 31 -7.66 31.40 3.80
N GLN A 32 -8.00 30.44 2.93
CA GLN A 32 -7.20 30.09 1.76
C GLN A 32 -8.02 30.30 0.50
N GLU A 33 -7.65 31.30 -0.31
CA GLU A 33 -8.32 31.59 -1.58
C GLU A 33 -7.61 30.94 -2.75
N ILE A 34 -6.30 30.76 -2.65
CA ILE A 34 -5.50 30.13 -3.69
C ILE A 34 -4.43 29.21 -3.08
N THR A 35 -4.18 28.07 -3.73
CA THR A 35 -3.10 27.15 -3.37
C THR A 35 -1.78 27.58 -4.03
N ALA A 36 -0.65 27.15 -3.47
CA ALA A 36 0.67 27.41 -4.03
C ALA A 36 0.82 26.90 -5.47
N ALA A 37 0.26 25.73 -5.78
CA ALA A 37 0.25 25.17 -7.14
C ALA A 37 -0.54 26.06 -8.12
N ASN A 38 -1.74 26.50 -7.73
CA ASN A 38 -2.57 27.35 -8.57
C ASN A 38 -1.96 28.75 -8.71
N ALA A 39 -1.40 29.32 -7.64
CA ALA A 39 -0.70 30.60 -7.69
C ALA A 39 0.50 30.57 -8.65
N LYS A 40 1.24 29.45 -8.71
CA LYS A 40 2.31 29.29 -9.71
C LYS A 40 1.78 29.17 -11.13
N LYS A 41 0.69 28.43 -11.32
CA LYS A 41 0.07 28.18 -12.63
C LYS A 41 -0.54 29.45 -13.22
N ASP A 42 -1.31 30.18 -12.42
CA ASP A 42 -2.10 31.34 -12.87
C ASP A 42 -1.40 32.68 -12.55
N PHE A 43 -0.09 32.66 -12.32
CA PHE A 43 0.70 33.76 -11.76
C PHE A 43 0.57 35.07 -12.56
N GLU A 44 0.73 35.02 -13.89
CA GLU A 44 0.67 36.21 -14.76
C GLU A 44 -0.67 36.93 -14.68
N LYS A 45 -1.76 36.13 -14.56
CA LYS A 45 -3.09 36.68 -14.35
C LYS A 45 -3.23 37.36 -12.99
N LEU A 46 -2.74 36.71 -11.93
CA LEU A 46 -2.80 37.22 -10.55
C LEU A 46 -1.97 38.52 -10.40
N GLU A 47 -0.77 38.53 -10.97
CA GLU A 47 0.09 39.71 -10.98
C GLU A 47 -0.57 40.88 -11.74
N SER A 48 -1.17 40.64 -12.93
CA SER A 48 -1.80 41.66 -13.74
C SER A 48 -3.06 42.25 -13.11
N LEU A 49 -3.82 41.48 -12.35
CA LEU A 49 -5.01 41.94 -11.63
C LEU A 49 -4.64 42.85 -10.45
N GLY A 50 -3.49 42.65 -9.82
CA GLY A 50 -3.06 43.44 -8.65
C GLY A 50 -3.98 43.27 -7.44
N GLU A 51 -4.87 42.25 -7.43
CA GLU A 51 -5.79 41.97 -6.33
C GLU A 51 -5.10 41.24 -5.21
N THR A 52 -5.54 41.45 -3.98
CA THR A 52 -5.05 40.74 -2.81
C THR A 52 -5.66 39.34 -2.74
N SER A 53 -4.86 38.39 -2.36
CA SER A 53 -5.31 37.01 -2.11
C SER A 53 -4.78 36.46 -0.78
N HIS A 54 -5.51 35.49 -0.22
CA HIS A 54 -5.08 34.78 0.98
C HIS A 54 -4.43 33.44 0.60
N MET A 55 -3.22 33.23 1.11
CA MET A 55 -2.50 31.97 1.04
C MET A 55 -2.20 31.47 2.45
N VAL A 56 -2.13 30.15 2.62
CA VAL A 56 -1.76 29.52 3.89
C VAL A 56 -0.60 28.54 3.68
N GLY A 57 0.15 28.22 4.71
CA GLY A 57 1.15 27.19 4.62
C GLY A 57 2.11 27.15 5.81
N ARG A 58 2.95 26.13 5.80
CA ARG A 58 4.02 25.94 6.78
C ARG A 58 5.27 26.67 6.33
N ILE A 59 5.85 27.50 7.18
CA ILE A 59 7.14 28.17 6.95
C ILE A 59 8.26 27.12 6.86
N LEU A 60 8.95 27.11 5.72
CA LEU A 60 10.09 26.20 5.47
C LEU A 60 11.43 26.90 5.55
N SER A 61 11.50 28.22 5.30
CA SER A 61 12.71 29.02 5.46
C SER A 61 12.38 30.47 5.73
N ILE A 62 13.25 31.15 6.45
CA ILE A 62 13.22 32.57 6.76
C ILE A 62 14.60 33.14 6.41
N ARG A 63 14.63 34.22 5.62
CA ARG A 63 15.87 34.94 5.26
C ARG A 63 15.67 36.44 5.49
N GLU A 64 16.29 36.95 6.52
CA GLU A 64 16.24 38.36 6.86
C GLU A 64 17.34 39.15 6.16
N GLN A 65 16.99 40.29 5.60
CA GLN A 65 17.90 41.21 4.91
C GLN A 65 17.51 42.68 5.24
N GLY A 66 17.92 43.13 6.43
CA GLY A 66 17.64 44.49 6.88
C GLY A 66 16.15 44.76 7.04
N LYS A 67 15.55 45.54 6.11
CA LYS A 67 14.12 45.91 6.15
C LYS A 67 13.20 44.96 5.41
N ILE A 68 13.70 43.80 4.97
CA ILE A 68 12.91 42.80 4.24
C ILE A 68 13.17 41.42 4.79
N ILE A 69 12.12 40.58 4.75
CA ILE A 69 12.21 39.15 5.11
C ILE A 69 11.59 38.35 3.97
N PHE A 70 12.36 37.42 3.44
CA PHE A 70 11.86 36.42 2.50
C PHE A 70 11.46 35.16 3.24
N LEU A 71 10.27 34.66 2.99
CA LEU A 71 9.77 33.39 3.47
C LEU A 71 9.63 32.43 2.30
N THR A 72 9.92 31.15 2.52
CA THR A 72 9.38 30.08 1.70
C THR A 72 8.40 29.31 2.58
N PHE A 73 7.18 29.10 2.08
CA PHE A 73 6.16 28.30 2.77
C PHE A 73 5.56 27.26 1.84
N ASP A 74 4.95 26.22 2.39
CA ASP A 74 4.37 25.09 1.66
C ASP A 74 2.98 24.78 2.22
N ASP A 75 1.98 24.69 1.32
CA ASP A 75 0.59 24.39 1.67
C ASP A 75 0.20 22.93 1.41
N GLY A 76 1.17 22.08 1.06
CA GLY A 76 0.95 20.71 0.69
C GLY A 76 0.76 20.47 -0.81
N THR A 77 0.43 21.50 -1.59
CA THR A 77 0.37 21.45 -3.08
C THR A 77 1.68 21.89 -3.72
N GLY A 78 2.51 22.61 -2.96
CA GLY A 78 3.82 23.08 -3.36
C GLY A 78 4.29 24.23 -2.48
N SER A 79 5.55 24.64 -2.66
CA SER A 79 6.13 25.77 -1.95
C SER A 79 5.93 27.08 -2.72
N PHE A 80 5.79 28.20 -2.01
CA PHE A 80 5.70 29.55 -2.59
C PHE A 80 6.56 30.53 -1.81
N GLN A 81 6.99 31.62 -2.45
CA GLN A 81 7.77 32.67 -1.78
C GLN A 81 6.88 33.80 -1.32
N ALA A 82 7.13 34.34 -0.13
CA ALA A 82 6.54 35.55 0.38
C ALA A 82 7.62 36.58 0.73
N LEU A 83 7.30 37.85 0.56
CA LEU A 83 8.12 39.00 0.96
C LEU A 83 7.37 39.81 1.99
N LEU A 84 7.95 39.96 3.19
CA LEU A 84 7.57 40.92 4.19
C LEU A 84 8.47 42.17 4.06
N LYS A 85 7.90 43.37 3.95
CA LYS A 85 8.65 44.62 3.81
C LYS A 85 8.24 45.56 4.90
N LEU A 86 9.21 46.03 5.69
CA LEU A 86 9.02 46.95 6.79
C LEU A 86 8.48 48.32 6.29
N GLY A 87 7.35 48.77 6.83
CA GLY A 87 6.77 50.08 6.66
C GLY A 87 5.72 50.15 5.56
N GLU A 88 5.80 49.42 4.46
CA GLU A 88 4.78 49.32 3.42
C GLU A 88 4.96 48.02 2.60
N PRO A 89 3.89 47.22 2.40
CA PRO A 89 2.52 47.40 2.93
C PRO A 89 2.33 46.92 4.36
N LEU A 90 3.33 46.23 4.98
CA LEU A 90 3.25 45.66 6.32
C LEU A 90 3.61 46.72 7.38
N SER A 91 2.81 46.87 8.43
CA SER A 91 3.10 47.79 9.53
C SER A 91 4.40 47.43 10.26
N LYS A 92 4.99 48.43 10.95
CA LYS A 92 6.20 48.19 11.76
C LYS A 92 5.95 47.17 12.88
N GLU A 93 4.80 47.27 13.51
CA GLU A 93 4.37 46.42 14.62
C GLU A 93 4.24 44.95 14.16
N GLU A 94 3.64 44.70 13.02
CA GLU A 94 3.49 43.35 12.46
C GLU A 94 4.84 42.77 12.03
N PHE A 95 5.72 43.59 11.43
CA PHE A 95 7.05 43.15 11.04
C PHE A 95 7.90 42.76 12.25
N GLU A 96 7.92 43.56 13.32
CA GLU A 96 8.63 43.27 14.58
C GLU A 96 8.01 42.10 15.30
N LEU A 97 6.68 41.92 15.28
CA LEU A 97 5.98 40.78 15.82
C LEU A 97 6.42 39.51 15.10
N PHE A 98 6.49 39.53 13.78
CA PHE A 98 6.97 38.41 13.00
C PHE A 98 8.39 38.00 13.42
N GLN A 99 9.35 38.94 13.42
CA GLN A 99 10.73 38.66 13.81
C GLN A 99 10.85 38.06 15.20
N LYS A 100 10.02 38.54 16.15
CA LYS A 100 10.06 38.09 17.55
C LYS A 100 9.44 36.72 17.77
N THR A 101 8.40 36.35 17.01
CA THR A 101 7.53 35.22 17.40
C THR A 101 7.47 34.09 16.40
N PHE A 102 7.71 34.34 15.09
CA PHE A 102 7.63 33.28 14.09
C PHE A 102 8.92 32.48 13.96
N ASP A 103 8.76 31.21 13.67
CA ASP A 103 9.86 30.27 13.47
C ASP A 103 9.62 29.39 12.24
N ILE A 104 10.69 28.80 11.72
CA ILE A 104 10.58 27.71 10.73
C ILE A 104 9.78 26.57 11.34
N GLY A 105 8.75 26.13 10.60
CA GLY A 105 7.82 25.09 11.04
C GLY A 105 6.44 25.61 11.47
N ASP A 106 6.29 26.91 11.76
CA ASP A 106 5.00 27.53 12.05
C ASP A 106 4.08 27.52 10.82
N PHE A 107 2.79 27.44 11.06
CA PHE A 107 1.79 27.68 10.02
C PHE A 107 1.33 29.12 10.01
N VAL A 108 1.18 29.67 8.82
CA VAL A 108 0.88 31.09 8.61
C VAL A 108 -0.21 31.26 7.55
N GLU A 109 -1.06 32.26 7.75
CA GLU A 109 -1.93 32.83 6.74
C GLU A 109 -1.33 34.17 6.30
N LEU A 110 -1.20 34.37 5.01
CA LEU A 110 -0.62 35.54 4.39
C LEU A 110 -1.65 36.17 3.44
N LYS A 111 -1.93 37.46 3.60
CA LYS A 111 -2.71 38.25 2.66
C LYS A 111 -1.79 39.18 1.92
N GLY A 112 -1.88 39.24 0.59
CA GLY A 112 -1.04 40.15 -0.19
C GLY A 112 -1.27 40.07 -1.70
N THR A 113 -0.46 40.83 -2.45
CA THR A 113 -0.47 40.92 -3.91
C THR A 113 0.69 40.15 -4.52
N PHE A 114 0.52 39.67 -5.76
CA PHE A 114 1.55 38.90 -6.46
C PHE A 114 2.46 39.80 -7.28
N PHE A 115 3.76 39.50 -7.28
CA PHE A 115 4.75 40.21 -8.10
C PHE A 115 5.96 39.35 -8.42
N LEU A 116 6.69 39.66 -9.48
CA LEU A 116 7.99 39.08 -9.79
C LEU A 116 9.11 39.86 -9.11
N THR A 117 9.98 39.16 -8.39
CA THR A 117 11.20 39.77 -7.86
C THR A 117 12.17 40.14 -9.00
N GLN A 118 13.19 40.96 -8.73
CA GLN A 118 14.26 41.26 -9.70
C GLN A 118 14.98 40.02 -10.24
N LYS A 119 14.94 38.90 -9.52
CA LYS A 119 15.51 37.61 -9.94
C LYS A 119 14.52 36.70 -10.65
N GLY A 120 13.31 37.19 -10.93
CA GLY A 120 12.26 36.42 -11.60
C GLY A 120 11.52 35.43 -10.71
N GLU A 121 11.63 35.51 -9.36
CA GLU A 121 10.91 34.62 -8.45
C GLU A 121 9.47 35.09 -8.23
N LYS A 122 8.51 34.19 -8.44
CA LYS A 122 7.08 34.40 -8.18
C LYS A 122 6.83 34.57 -6.68
N THR A 123 6.35 35.70 -6.25
CA THR A 123 6.34 36.09 -4.82
C THR A 123 5.01 36.78 -4.48
N ILE A 124 4.49 36.55 -3.28
CA ILE A 124 3.43 37.34 -2.68
C ILE A 124 4.04 38.42 -1.77
N LEU A 125 3.72 39.68 -2.04
CA LEU A 125 4.05 40.81 -1.17
C LEU A 125 3.01 40.89 -0.06
N VAL A 126 3.45 40.64 1.17
CA VAL A 126 2.55 40.48 2.32
C VAL A 126 2.08 41.85 2.84
N GLU A 127 0.79 42.02 2.95
CA GLU A 127 0.09 43.18 3.52
C GLU A 127 -0.37 42.91 4.97
N ASN A 128 -0.73 41.67 5.24
CA ASN A 128 -1.15 41.19 6.57
C ASN A 128 -0.77 39.74 6.76
N LEU A 129 -0.49 39.35 7.96
CA LEU A 129 -0.15 37.98 8.32
C LEU A 129 -0.76 37.58 9.65
N ARG A 130 -1.10 36.27 9.77
CA ARG A 130 -1.64 35.69 10.98
C ARG A 130 -1.01 34.31 11.24
N MET A 131 -0.68 34.04 12.50
CA MET A 131 -0.28 32.68 12.89
C MET A 131 -1.49 31.76 12.87
N LEU A 132 -1.32 30.57 12.32
CA LEU A 132 -2.34 29.50 12.34
C LEU A 132 -1.97 28.35 13.27
N ALA A 133 -0.67 28.07 13.43
CA ALA A 133 -0.20 27.13 14.43
C ALA A 133 1.28 27.38 14.77
N LYS A 134 1.56 27.54 16.06
CA LYS A 134 2.93 27.64 16.58
C LYS A 134 3.57 26.26 16.64
N SER A 135 4.68 26.06 15.93
CA SER A 135 5.50 24.85 16.03
C SER A 135 6.41 24.89 17.23
N LEU A 136 6.29 23.93 18.14
CA LEU A 136 7.13 23.87 19.36
C LEU A 136 8.42 23.07 19.16
N ARG A 137 8.55 22.33 18.06
CA ARG A 137 9.75 21.55 17.73
C ARG A 137 10.31 21.99 16.38
N PRO A 138 11.64 22.03 16.21
CA PRO A 138 12.23 22.34 14.93
C PRO A 138 11.92 21.23 13.93
N LEU A 139 11.82 21.59 12.65
CA LEU A 139 11.79 20.61 11.57
C LEU A 139 13.17 19.93 11.45
N PRO A 140 13.25 18.68 10.96
CA PRO A 140 14.50 18.03 10.61
C PRO A 140 15.30 18.90 9.62
N GLU A 141 16.64 18.86 9.73
CA GLU A 141 17.51 19.59 8.81
C GLU A 141 17.26 19.14 7.35
N LYS A 142 17.00 20.11 6.46
CA LYS A 142 16.70 19.86 5.04
C LYS A 142 17.74 19.02 4.30
N TRP A 143 19.02 19.09 4.72
CA TRP A 143 20.16 18.50 4.02
C TRP A 143 20.45 17.06 4.41
N HIS A 144 19.97 16.60 5.55
CA HIS A 144 20.23 15.26 6.06
C HIS A 144 18.96 14.43 6.26
N GLY A 145 17.76 15.04 6.26
CA GLY A 145 16.48 14.35 6.44
C GLY A 145 16.48 13.42 7.67
N LEU A 146 15.44 12.60 7.78
CA LEU A 146 15.49 11.43 8.65
C LEU A 146 16.22 10.31 7.91
N GLN A 147 17.50 10.09 8.22
CA GLN A 147 18.35 9.08 7.58
C GLN A 147 18.04 7.67 8.12
N ASP A 148 17.75 7.56 9.40
CA ASP A 148 17.41 6.29 10.03
C ASP A 148 16.07 5.79 9.53
N ILE A 149 16.09 4.62 8.89
CA ILE A 149 14.93 4.00 8.24
C ILE A 149 13.83 3.70 9.27
N GLU A 150 14.18 3.26 10.48
CA GLU A 150 13.21 2.96 11.52
C GLU A 150 12.55 4.25 12.05
N GLU A 151 13.33 5.32 12.25
CA GLU A 151 12.78 6.62 12.61
C GLU A 151 11.85 7.18 11.54
N ARG A 152 12.14 6.98 10.25
CA ARG A 152 11.26 7.35 9.14
C ARG A 152 9.91 6.65 9.23
N PHE A 153 9.89 5.38 9.57
CA PHE A 153 8.63 4.63 9.73
C PHE A 153 7.87 5.08 10.99
N ARG A 154 8.57 5.34 12.10
CA ARG A 154 7.96 5.78 13.37
C ARG A 154 7.43 7.22 13.31
N LYS A 155 8.16 8.10 12.64
CA LYS A 155 7.83 9.52 12.48
C LYS A 155 7.46 9.83 11.03
N ARG A 156 6.54 9.05 10.47
CA ARG A 156 6.13 9.17 9.07
C ARG A 156 5.71 10.59 8.70
N TYR A 157 5.12 11.34 9.62
CA TYR A 157 4.79 12.74 9.43
C TYR A 157 6.00 13.64 9.16
N LEU A 158 7.16 13.34 9.73
CA LEU A 158 8.40 14.05 9.42
C LEU A 158 9.05 13.53 8.12
N ASP A 159 8.95 12.23 7.85
CA ASP A 159 9.41 11.63 6.61
C ASP A 159 8.67 12.23 5.40
N LEU A 160 7.34 12.38 5.48
CA LEU A 160 6.51 13.03 4.46
C LEU A 160 6.86 14.53 4.25
N LEU A 161 7.32 15.20 5.30
CA LEU A 161 7.76 16.60 5.22
C LEU A 161 9.15 16.75 4.59
N SER A 162 10.03 15.78 4.84
CA SER A 162 11.44 15.86 4.43
C SER A 162 11.71 15.24 3.06
N ASN A 163 10.91 14.25 2.66
CA ASN A 163 11.12 13.43 1.49
C ASN A 163 9.90 13.47 0.56
N SER A 164 9.96 14.31 -0.47
CA SER A 164 8.87 14.48 -1.46
C SER A 164 8.52 13.17 -2.18
N GLU A 165 9.52 12.33 -2.46
CA GLU A 165 9.35 11.01 -3.08
C GLU A 165 8.48 10.07 -2.23
N VAL A 166 8.57 10.17 -0.90
CA VAL A 166 7.72 9.37 0.02
C VAL A 166 6.27 9.82 -0.09
N LYS A 167 6.00 11.12 -0.13
CA LYS A 167 4.66 11.67 -0.33
C LYS A 167 4.09 11.23 -1.67
N GLU A 168 4.88 11.34 -2.75
CA GLU A 168 4.47 10.94 -4.09
C GLU A 168 4.12 9.45 -4.17
N ARG A 169 4.87 8.59 -3.51
CA ARG A 169 4.60 7.15 -3.42
C ARG A 169 3.20 6.85 -2.87
N PHE A 170 2.76 7.55 -1.82
CA PHE A 170 1.42 7.39 -1.27
C PHE A 170 0.33 7.98 -2.15
N ILE A 171 0.61 9.06 -2.88
CA ILE A 171 -0.28 9.60 -3.92
C ILE A 171 -0.45 8.57 -5.05
N VAL A 172 0.64 7.96 -5.52
CA VAL A 172 0.62 6.89 -6.52
C VAL A 172 -0.17 5.69 -6.00
N ARG A 173 0.07 5.26 -4.73
CA ARG A 173 -0.73 4.20 -4.10
C ARG A 173 -2.24 4.47 -4.16
N SER A 174 -2.66 5.68 -3.79
CA SER A 174 -4.06 6.08 -3.84
C SER A 174 -4.61 6.03 -5.27
N LYS A 175 -3.81 6.48 -6.24
CA LYS A 175 -4.18 6.44 -7.66
C LYS A 175 -4.30 5.01 -8.19
N ILE A 176 -3.42 4.09 -7.78
CA ILE A 176 -3.50 2.66 -8.12
C ILE A 176 -4.83 2.08 -7.65
N VAL A 177 -5.17 2.24 -6.36
CA VAL A 177 -6.41 1.71 -5.79
C VAL A 177 -7.64 2.29 -6.50
N ARG A 178 -7.64 3.58 -6.81
CA ARG A 178 -8.73 4.22 -7.56
C ARG A 178 -8.89 3.63 -8.97
N LEU A 179 -7.81 3.42 -9.70
CA LEU A 179 -7.85 2.82 -11.04
C LEU A 179 -8.33 1.37 -11.00
N ILE A 180 -7.93 0.60 -10.01
CA ILE A 180 -8.42 -0.77 -9.80
C ILE A 180 -9.93 -0.75 -9.56
N ARG A 181 -10.45 0.08 -8.64
CA ARG A 181 -11.89 0.21 -8.39
C ARG A 181 -12.67 0.61 -9.63
N GLN A 182 -12.12 1.56 -10.38
CA GLN A 182 -12.74 2.00 -11.63
C GLN A 182 -12.85 0.84 -12.62
N PHE A 183 -11.76 0.09 -12.86
CA PHE A 183 -11.74 -1.03 -13.77
C PHE A 183 -12.73 -2.13 -13.38
N TYR A 184 -12.79 -2.50 -12.09
CA TYR A 184 -13.74 -3.49 -11.59
C TYR A 184 -15.19 -3.01 -11.73
N SER A 185 -15.48 -1.76 -11.40
CA SER A 185 -16.82 -1.18 -11.55
C SER A 185 -17.27 -1.13 -13.02
N GLU A 186 -16.38 -0.74 -13.94
CA GLU A 186 -16.65 -0.73 -15.39
C GLU A 186 -16.87 -2.15 -15.96
N ALA A 187 -16.26 -3.17 -15.32
CA ALA A 187 -16.49 -4.58 -15.64
C ALA A 187 -17.77 -5.17 -15.00
N GLY A 188 -18.52 -4.36 -14.26
CA GLY A 188 -19.80 -4.74 -13.65
C GLY A 188 -19.67 -5.46 -12.31
N TYR A 189 -18.52 -5.37 -11.63
CA TYR A 189 -18.37 -5.88 -10.26
C TYR A 189 -18.95 -4.90 -9.24
N ILE A 190 -19.52 -5.46 -8.19
CA ILE A 190 -20.04 -4.74 -7.02
C ILE A 190 -18.98 -4.78 -5.92
N GLU A 191 -18.53 -3.61 -5.45
CA GLU A 191 -17.70 -3.55 -4.24
C GLU A 191 -18.57 -3.80 -3.01
N VAL A 192 -18.16 -4.75 -2.18
CA VAL A 192 -18.87 -5.14 -0.97
C VAL A 192 -18.03 -4.85 0.27
N ASP A 193 -18.70 -4.68 1.40
CA ASP A 193 -18.10 -4.50 2.72
C ASP A 193 -18.36 -5.75 3.55
N LEU A 194 -17.29 -6.40 4.00
CA LEU A 194 -17.35 -7.71 4.66
C LEU A 194 -16.82 -7.63 6.09
N PRO A 195 -17.25 -8.53 6.99
CA PRO A 195 -16.87 -8.47 8.40
C PRO A 195 -15.37 -8.60 8.63
N ASN A 196 -14.82 -7.71 9.48
CA ASN A 196 -13.47 -7.82 10.01
C ASN A 196 -13.40 -8.56 11.36
N LEU A 197 -14.54 -8.89 11.97
CA LEU A 197 -14.63 -9.79 13.10
C LEU A 197 -15.34 -11.07 12.65
N GLN A 198 -14.58 -12.14 12.51
CA GLN A 198 -15.06 -13.40 11.96
C GLN A 198 -15.13 -14.46 13.08
N PRO A 199 -16.19 -15.26 13.15
CA PRO A 199 -16.27 -16.34 14.14
C PRO A 199 -15.27 -17.46 13.87
N LEU A 200 -14.80 -17.59 12.62
CA LEU A 200 -13.82 -18.56 12.16
C LEU A 200 -12.80 -17.92 11.23
N ALA A 201 -11.54 -18.28 11.34
CA ALA A 201 -10.49 -17.84 10.42
C ALA A 201 -10.42 -18.81 9.23
N GLY A 202 -11.22 -18.58 8.20
CA GLY A 202 -11.31 -19.42 6.99
C GLY A 202 -10.78 -18.76 5.73
N GLY A 203 -10.78 -19.51 4.60
CA GLY A 203 -10.47 -19.02 3.26
C GLY A 203 -8.99 -18.94 2.90
N ALA A 204 -8.07 -19.15 3.84
CA ALA A 204 -6.63 -19.23 3.57
C ALA A 204 -5.91 -20.08 4.62
N THR A 205 -4.75 -20.61 4.24
CA THR A 205 -3.85 -21.31 5.17
C THR A 205 -2.89 -20.29 5.78
N ALA A 206 -3.30 -19.65 6.90
CA ALA A 206 -2.52 -18.61 7.58
C ALA A 206 -2.84 -18.59 9.08
N ALA A 207 -1.88 -18.16 9.91
CA ALA A 207 -2.09 -18.00 11.34
C ALA A 207 -2.93 -16.74 11.63
N PRO A 208 -4.10 -16.83 12.31
CA PRO A 208 -4.96 -15.68 12.56
C PRO A 208 -4.55 -14.88 13.80
N PHE A 209 -4.94 -13.60 13.84
CA PHE A 209 -5.06 -12.86 15.09
C PHE A 209 -6.41 -13.16 15.73
N LYS A 210 -6.41 -13.36 17.04
CA LYS A 210 -7.58 -13.66 17.85
C LYS A 210 -7.90 -12.48 18.77
N THR A 211 -9.20 -12.19 18.95
CA THR A 211 -9.71 -11.20 19.87
C THR A 211 -10.93 -11.74 20.61
N HIS A 212 -11.37 -11.10 21.70
CA HIS A 212 -12.49 -11.55 22.52
C HIS A 212 -13.58 -10.48 22.62
N HIS A 213 -14.85 -10.87 22.44
CA HIS A 213 -15.99 -10.00 22.61
C HIS A 213 -16.57 -10.15 24.01
N ASN A 214 -16.30 -9.19 24.90
CA ASN A 214 -16.61 -9.29 26.34
C ASN A 214 -18.10 -9.55 26.66
N THR A 215 -19.01 -8.92 25.92
CA THR A 215 -20.46 -9.04 26.22
C THR A 215 -21.05 -10.39 25.78
N LEU A 216 -20.56 -10.92 24.66
CA LEU A 216 -21.00 -12.20 24.12
C LEU A 216 -20.23 -13.36 24.72
N ASP A 217 -19.09 -13.11 25.37
CA ASP A 217 -18.15 -14.10 25.90
C ASP A 217 -17.70 -15.10 24.84
N ILE A 218 -17.38 -14.60 23.63
CA ILE A 218 -16.93 -15.40 22.51
C ILE A 218 -15.68 -14.80 21.87
N ASP A 219 -14.90 -15.67 21.25
CA ASP A 219 -13.70 -15.29 20.52
C ASP A 219 -14.05 -15.00 19.05
N PHE A 220 -13.41 -13.98 18.52
CA PHE A 220 -13.41 -13.64 17.10
C PHE A 220 -11.99 -13.63 16.54
N PHE A 221 -11.89 -13.75 15.24
CA PHE A 221 -10.64 -13.70 14.50
C PHE A 221 -10.65 -12.52 13.53
N LEU A 222 -9.48 -11.89 13.34
CA LEU A 222 -9.30 -10.94 12.26
C LEU A 222 -9.13 -11.70 10.93
N PRO A 223 -9.66 -11.19 9.80
CA PRO A 223 -9.73 -11.95 8.55
C PRO A 223 -8.35 -12.22 7.97
N VAL A 224 -8.07 -13.48 7.71
CA VAL A 224 -6.89 -13.92 6.92
C VAL A 224 -7.18 -13.85 5.44
N ALA A 225 -8.47 -14.00 5.05
CA ALA A 225 -9.05 -13.85 3.72
C ALA A 225 -10.55 -13.52 3.85
N GLN A 226 -11.17 -13.05 2.77
CA GLN A 226 -12.63 -12.84 2.66
C GLN A 226 -13.27 -13.79 1.64
N GLU A 227 -12.50 -14.74 1.15
CA GLU A 227 -12.87 -15.66 0.09
C GLU A 227 -14.22 -16.34 0.30
N LEU A 228 -14.49 -16.85 1.52
CA LEU A 228 -15.69 -17.63 1.80
C LEU A 228 -16.94 -16.75 1.72
N TYR A 229 -16.95 -15.56 2.31
CA TYR A 229 -18.08 -14.64 2.23
C TYR A 229 -18.36 -14.17 0.80
N LEU A 230 -17.30 -13.90 -0.01
CA LEU A 230 -17.48 -13.54 -1.41
C LEU A 230 -18.16 -14.67 -2.19
N LYS A 231 -17.84 -15.93 -1.90
CA LYS A 231 -18.49 -17.10 -2.52
C LYS A 231 -19.94 -17.29 -2.05
N GLU A 232 -20.22 -17.05 -0.79
CA GLU A 232 -21.60 -17.07 -0.28
C GLU A 232 -22.49 -16.01 -0.97
N LEU A 233 -21.93 -14.84 -1.29
CA LEU A 233 -22.65 -13.83 -2.08
C LEU A 233 -23.00 -14.32 -3.50
N LEU A 234 -22.13 -15.17 -4.11
CA LEU A 234 -22.47 -15.81 -5.39
C LEU A 234 -23.63 -16.79 -5.25
N VAL A 235 -23.70 -17.56 -4.17
CA VAL A 235 -24.87 -18.42 -3.85
C VAL A 235 -26.12 -17.55 -3.71
N GLY A 236 -25.99 -16.37 -3.11
CA GLY A 236 -27.06 -15.37 -2.99
C GLY A 236 -27.42 -14.64 -4.30
N GLY A 237 -26.75 -14.95 -5.42
CA GLY A 237 -27.07 -14.36 -6.74
C GLY A 237 -26.33 -13.06 -7.07
N MET A 238 -25.35 -12.63 -6.28
CA MET A 238 -24.47 -11.50 -6.59
C MET A 238 -23.30 -12.00 -7.46
N ASN A 239 -23.49 -12.05 -8.78
CA ASN A 239 -22.61 -12.77 -9.69
C ASN A 239 -21.19 -12.23 -9.86
N LYS A 240 -20.92 -10.96 -9.50
CA LYS A 240 -19.61 -10.31 -9.61
C LYS A 240 -19.39 -9.42 -8.38
N VAL A 241 -18.54 -9.84 -7.49
CA VAL A 241 -18.26 -9.12 -6.24
C VAL A 241 -16.78 -8.96 -6.01
N PHE A 242 -16.37 -7.87 -5.38
CA PHE A 242 -15.00 -7.67 -4.91
C PHE A 242 -14.96 -6.84 -3.63
N GLU A 243 -13.87 -6.98 -2.90
CA GLU A 243 -13.56 -6.17 -1.73
C GLU A 243 -12.08 -5.76 -1.77
N ILE A 244 -11.78 -4.52 -1.40
CA ILE A 244 -10.43 -4.05 -1.13
C ILE A 244 -10.33 -3.71 0.34
N GLY A 245 -9.70 -4.59 1.11
CA GLY A 245 -9.66 -4.46 2.55
C GLY A 245 -8.36 -4.94 3.19
N LYS A 246 -8.34 -4.85 4.52
CA LYS A 246 -7.23 -5.32 5.33
C LYS A 246 -7.33 -6.82 5.58
N ARG A 247 -6.16 -7.46 5.52
CA ARG A 247 -5.97 -8.85 5.93
C ARG A 247 -4.92 -8.89 7.02
N PHE A 248 -5.09 -9.86 7.90
CA PHE A 248 -4.29 -9.98 9.12
C PHE A 248 -3.73 -11.39 9.21
N ARG A 249 -2.39 -11.52 9.22
CA ARG A 249 -1.72 -12.80 9.40
C ARG A 249 -0.68 -12.68 10.51
N ASN A 250 -0.84 -13.48 11.54
CA ASN A 250 0.03 -13.49 12.73
C ASN A 250 1.32 -14.27 12.45
N GLU A 251 2.07 -13.81 11.50
CA GLU A 251 3.28 -14.44 10.96
C GLU A 251 4.49 -13.50 11.10
N GLY A 252 5.64 -13.93 10.57
CA GLY A 252 6.88 -13.17 10.62
C GLY A 252 6.80 -11.83 9.87
N ILE A 253 7.59 -10.87 10.31
CA ILE A 253 7.73 -9.55 9.67
C ILE A 253 9.08 -9.49 8.96
N ASP A 254 9.06 -9.25 7.66
CA ASP A 254 10.26 -9.06 6.84
C ASP A 254 10.09 -7.92 5.83
N THR A 255 10.88 -7.90 4.77
CA THR A 255 10.81 -6.90 3.70
C THR A 255 9.59 -7.06 2.79
N MET A 256 8.98 -8.24 2.73
CA MET A 256 7.85 -8.59 1.86
C MET A 256 6.56 -8.85 2.61
N HIS A 257 6.61 -8.97 3.95
CA HIS A 257 5.49 -9.32 4.81
C HIS A 257 5.30 -8.33 5.95
N ASN A 258 4.07 -7.88 6.13
CA ASN A 258 3.60 -7.11 7.28
C ASN A 258 2.35 -7.80 7.83
N PRO A 259 2.16 -7.93 9.15
CA PRO A 259 1.03 -8.68 9.72
C PRO A 259 -0.33 -8.11 9.32
N GLU A 260 -0.40 -6.84 9.03
CA GLU A 260 -1.56 -6.13 8.48
C GLU A 260 -1.21 -5.61 7.09
N PHE A 261 -1.94 -6.05 6.07
CA PHE A 261 -1.69 -5.67 4.68
C PHE A 261 -3.01 -5.49 3.91
N THR A 262 -2.93 -4.90 2.73
CA THR A 262 -4.11 -4.64 1.89
C THR A 262 -4.17 -5.65 0.74
N MET A 263 -5.32 -6.33 0.61
CA MET A 263 -5.64 -7.17 -0.54
C MET A 263 -6.90 -6.68 -1.26
N LEU A 264 -6.96 -6.97 -2.54
CA LEU A 264 -8.20 -7.10 -3.27
C LEU A 264 -8.51 -8.58 -3.37
N GLU A 265 -9.76 -8.96 -3.07
CA GLU A 265 -10.31 -10.28 -3.34
C GLU A 265 -11.60 -10.12 -4.16
N SER A 266 -11.81 -10.97 -5.15
CA SER A 266 -12.99 -10.93 -6.00
C SER A 266 -13.40 -12.31 -6.46
N ASN A 267 -14.71 -12.51 -6.64
CA ASN A 267 -15.28 -13.71 -7.24
C ASN A 267 -16.28 -13.34 -8.33
N GLU A 268 -16.27 -14.12 -9.40
CA GLU A 268 -17.19 -13.99 -10.53
C GLU A 268 -17.80 -15.33 -10.87
N ALA A 269 -19.14 -15.39 -10.89
CA ALA A 269 -19.88 -16.57 -11.30
C ALA A 269 -19.79 -16.79 -12.83
N TYR A 270 -19.88 -18.06 -13.24
CA TYR A 270 -19.86 -18.49 -14.64
C TYR A 270 -18.56 -18.18 -15.40
N THR A 271 -17.44 -18.15 -14.67
CA THR A 271 -16.11 -17.93 -15.21
C THR A 271 -15.12 -18.99 -14.70
N ASP A 272 -13.91 -19.00 -15.24
CA ASP A 272 -12.84 -19.92 -14.95
C ASP A 272 -11.49 -19.20 -14.79
N ALA A 273 -10.45 -19.94 -14.37
CA ALA A 273 -9.11 -19.41 -14.20
C ALA A 273 -8.54 -18.80 -15.50
N LYS A 274 -8.87 -19.33 -16.67
CA LYS A 274 -8.41 -18.78 -17.96
C LYS A 274 -8.98 -17.39 -18.20
N SER A 275 -10.29 -17.24 -18.05
CA SER A 275 -10.99 -15.95 -18.22
C SER A 275 -10.51 -14.91 -17.20
N GLN A 276 -10.30 -15.34 -15.95
CA GLN A 276 -9.76 -14.48 -14.88
C GLN A 276 -8.31 -14.05 -15.18
N ARG A 277 -7.49 -14.90 -15.79
CA ARG A 277 -6.13 -14.54 -16.24
C ARG A 277 -6.14 -13.44 -17.28
N GLU A 278 -7.02 -13.54 -18.29
CA GLU A 278 -7.21 -12.52 -19.32
C GLU A 278 -7.72 -11.19 -18.72
N PHE A 279 -8.59 -11.26 -17.72
CA PHE A 279 -9.08 -10.09 -16.98
C PHE A 279 -7.95 -9.41 -16.22
N ILE A 280 -7.10 -10.16 -15.52
CA ILE A 280 -5.95 -9.65 -14.77
C ILE A 280 -4.92 -8.99 -15.69
N GLU A 281 -4.62 -9.58 -16.84
CA GLU A 281 -3.71 -8.98 -17.81
C GLU A 281 -4.20 -7.59 -18.25
N LYS A 282 -5.49 -7.46 -18.57
CA LYS A 282 -6.13 -6.18 -18.93
C LYS A 282 -6.07 -5.18 -17.77
N LEU A 283 -6.36 -5.62 -16.55
CA LEU A 283 -6.29 -4.78 -15.34
C LEU A 283 -4.89 -4.19 -15.14
N PHE A 284 -3.85 -5.02 -15.20
CA PHE A 284 -2.48 -4.56 -14.97
C PHE A 284 -2.04 -3.57 -16.06
N LYS A 285 -2.34 -3.85 -17.32
CA LYS A 285 -2.10 -2.92 -18.45
C LYS A 285 -2.85 -1.60 -18.25
N TYR A 286 -4.10 -1.63 -17.81
CA TYR A 286 -4.91 -0.44 -17.53
C TYR A 286 -4.32 0.41 -16.40
N VAL A 287 -3.94 -0.21 -15.29
CA VAL A 287 -3.37 0.49 -14.14
C VAL A 287 -2.03 1.12 -14.49
N VAL A 288 -1.11 0.36 -15.10
CA VAL A 288 0.23 0.86 -15.48
C VAL A 288 0.12 2.04 -16.43
N LYS A 289 -0.67 1.91 -17.50
CA LYS A 289 -0.90 3.00 -18.45
C LYS A 289 -1.55 4.22 -17.79
N GLY A 290 -2.51 4.00 -16.89
CA GLY A 290 -3.21 5.06 -16.17
C GLY A 290 -2.31 5.86 -15.20
N ILE A 291 -1.25 5.23 -14.67
CA ILE A 291 -0.27 5.87 -13.79
C ILE A 291 0.82 6.59 -14.59
N PHE A 292 1.45 5.88 -15.54
CA PHE A 292 2.69 6.30 -16.19
C PHE A 292 2.50 6.83 -17.62
N GLY A 293 1.31 6.66 -18.22
CA GLY A 293 1.05 7.02 -19.62
C GLY A 293 1.69 6.06 -20.64
N LYS A 294 2.45 5.08 -20.20
CA LYS A 294 3.14 4.05 -21.00
C LYS A 294 3.03 2.68 -20.31
N TYR A 295 3.46 1.62 -20.99
CA TYR A 295 3.39 0.25 -20.45
C TYR A 295 4.70 -0.23 -19.81
N GLU A 296 5.76 0.55 -19.89
CA GLU A 296 7.07 0.22 -19.33
C GLU A 296 7.31 0.93 -18.01
N ILE A 297 7.91 0.22 -17.06
CA ILE A 297 8.37 0.76 -15.78
C ILE A 297 9.79 0.28 -15.48
N GLU A 298 10.52 1.03 -14.65
CA GLU A 298 11.79 0.59 -14.07
C GLU A 298 11.56 -0.01 -12.69
N CYS A 299 12.06 -1.22 -12.47
CA CYS A 299 12.01 -1.88 -11.16
C CYS A 299 13.30 -2.67 -10.93
N ASP A 300 14.03 -2.33 -9.87
CA ASP A 300 15.30 -2.95 -9.45
C ASP A 300 16.40 -2.98 -10.54
N GLY A 301 16.43 -1.93 -11.37
CA GLY A 301 17.40 -1.80 -12.47
C GLY A 301 17.01 -2.54 -13.76
N GLU A 302 15.85 -3.19 -13.77
CA GLU A 302 15.31 -3.89 -14.93
C GLU A 302 14.09 -3.13 -15.49
N THR A 303 13.98 -3.08 -16.82
CA THR A 303 12.77 -2.57 -17.47
C THR A 303 11.72 -3.67 -17.54
N ILE A 304 10.54 -3.42 -16.96
CA ILE A 304 9.39 -4.32 -17.00
C ILE A 304 8.39 -3.78 -18.01
N ASP A 305 8.06 -4.59 -19.04
CA ASP A 305 7.13 -4.21 -20.11
C ASP A 305 5.79 -4.95 -19.97
N PHE A 306 4.74 -4.20 -19.73
CA PHE A 306 3.35 -4.68 -19.65
C PHE A 306 2.62 -4.63 -21.02
N GLY A 307 3.25 -4.15 -22.07
CA GLY A 307 2.63 -3.99 -23.39
C GLY A 307 2.31 -5.32 -24.10
N PRO A 308 3.27 -6.24 -24.21
CA PRO A 308 3.05 -7.57 -24.80
C PRO A 308 2.06 -8.41 -24.01
N ASN A 309 1.63 -9.54 -24.60
CA ASN A 309 0.92 -10.57 -23.83
C ASN A 309 1.87 -11.17 -22.79
N PHE A 310 1.38 -11.37 -21.57
CA PHE A 310 2.17 -11.96 -20.50
C PHE A 310 2.52 -13.42 -20.81
N GLU A 311 3.73 -13.83 -20.48
CA GLU A 311 4.15 -15.23 -20.66
C GLU A 311 3.25 -16.16 -19.83
N ILE A 312 2.89 -17.30 -20.39
CA ILE A 312 2.14 -18.36 -19.68
C ILE A 312 3.03 -19.59 -19.67
N VAL A 313 3.33 -20.11 -18.48
CA VAL A 313 4.23 -21.25 -18.30
C VAL A 313 3.70 -22.14 -17.18
N THR A 314 3.92 -23.48 -17.28
CA THR A 314 3.50 -24.41 -16.24
C THR A 314 4.51 -24.44 -15.09
N PHE A 315 4.03 -24.77 -13.88
CA PHE A 315 4.88 -24.91 -12.70
C PHE A 315 6.04 -25.91 -12.94
N TYR A 316 5.75 -27.05 -13.52
CA TYR A 316 6.78 -28.05 -13.82
C TYR A 316 7.75 -27.63 -14.91
N GLU A 317 7.29 -26.91 -15.93
CA GLU A 317 8.18 -26.36 -16.98
C GLU A 317 9.20 -25.37 -16.38
N LEU A 318 8.78 -24.57 -15.41
CA LEU A 318 9.68 -23.66 -14.73
C LEU A 318 10.76 -24.42 -13.94
N LEU A 319 10.40 -25.51 -13.27
CA LEU A 319 11.39 -26.35 -12.57
C LEU A 319 12.37 -27.00 -13.55
N ARG A 320 11.93 -27.43 -14.74
CA ARG A 320 12.82 -27.91 -15.80
C ARG A 320 13.79 -26.81 -16.26
N ARG A 321 13.25 -25.63 -16.53
CA ARG A 321 13.99 -24.49 -17.10
C ARG A 321 15.04 -23.91 -16.15
N TYR A 322 14.74 -23.81 -14.87
CA TYR A 322 15.55 -23.05 -13.90
C TYR A 322 16.12 -23.85 -12.72
N ALA A 323 15.58 -25.02 -12.44
CA ALA A 323 16.10 -25.93 -11.40
C ALA A 323 16.83 -27.13 -11.98
N ASP A 324 16.91 -27.26 -13.32
CA ASP A 324 17.53 -28.37 -14.04
C ASP A 324 17.00 -29.75 -13.61
N ILE A 325 15.67 -29.83 -13.44
CA ILE A 325 14.98 -31.07 -13.09
C ILE A 325 14.27 -31.60 -14.34
N GLU A 326 14.73 -32.69 -14.89
CA GLU A 326 14.23 -33.21 -16.17
C GLU A 326 12.75 -33.62 -16.10
N SER A 327 12.31 -34.29 -15.04
CA SER A 327 10.95 -34.81 -14.86
C SER A 327 10.39 -34.49 -13.47
N PRO A 328 10.13 -33.21 -13.12
CA PRO A 328 9.73 -32.84 -11.77
C PRO A 328 8.39 -33.44 -11.33
N GLU A 329 7.50 -33.76 -12.28
CA GLU A 329 6.20 -34.40 -12.04
C GLU A 329 6.29 -35.86 -11.65
N LYS A 330 7.46 -36.49 -11.77
CA LYS A 330 7.70 -37.92 -11.44
C LYS A 330 8.49 -38.09 -10.13
N LEU A 331 9.02 -37.00 -9.57
CA LEU A 331 9.80 -37.07 -8.35
C LEU A 331 8.95 -37.59 -7.19
N ASP A 332 9.50 -38.49 -6.42
CA ASP A 332 9.03 -38.77 -5.07
C ASP A 332 9.66 -37.79 -4.05
N ARG A 333 9.24 -37.92 -2.78
CA ARG A 333 9.72 -37.03 -1.71
C ARG A 333 11.24 -37.14 -1.50
N GLU A 334 11.79 -38.34 -1.55
CA GLU A 334 13.22 -38.60 -1.29
C GLU A 334 14.07 -38.06 -2.45
N GLU A 335 13.61 -38.26 -3.67
CA GLU A 335 14.25 -37.71 -4.87
C GLU A 335 14.24 -36.19 -4.87
N ALA A 336 13.11 -35.58 -4.54
CA ALA A 336 12.99 -34.13 -4.42
C ALA A 336 13.89 -33.57 -3.31
N ALA A 337 14.02 -34.28 -2.16
CA ALA A 337 14.94 -33.88 -1.10
C ALA A 337 16.40 -33.92 -1.54
N ARG A 338 16.83 -34.97 -2.29
CA ARG A 338 18.18 -35.04 -2.87
C ARG A 338 18.48 -33.93 -3.86
N VAL A 339 17.48 -33.56 -4.67
CA VAL A 339 17.58 -32.41 -5.59
C VAL A 339 17.69 -31.09 -4.82
N ALA A 340 16.86 -30.90 -3.79
CA ALA A 340 16.89 -29.74 -2.93
C ALA A 340 18.27 -29.55 -2.25
N GLU A 341 18.86 -30.65 -1.75
CA GLU A 341 20.21 -30.64 -1.15
C GLU A 341 21.27 -30.15 -2.17
N LYS A 342 21.28 -30.71 -3.39
CA LYS A 342 22.19 -30.26 -4.47
C LYS A 342 22.02 -28.76 -4.79
N LEU A 343 20.79 -28.25 -4.73
CA LEU A 343 20.45 -26.85 -4.95
C LEU A 343 20.63 -25.98 -3.69
N ARG A 344 21.12 -26.58 -2.59
CA ARG A 344 21.28 -25.93 -1.28
C ARG A 344 19.97 -25.33 -0.76
N VAL A 345 18.84 -26.00 -1.02
CA VAL A 345 17.52 -25.67 -0.45
C VAL A 345 17.36 -26.45 0.83
N ALA A 346 16.99 -25.76 1.91
CA ALA A 346 16.74 -26.44 3.19
C ALA A 346 15.44 -27.27 3.09
N VAL A 347 15.48 -28.47 3.63
CA VAL A 347 14.35 -29.41 3.72
C VAL A 347 14.25 -29.90 5.16
N ALA A 348 13.08 -29.76 5.77
CA ALA A 348 12.81 -30.33 7.07
C ALA A 348 12.39 -31.82 6.94
N PRO A 349 12.64 -32.66 7.97
CA PRO A 349 12.27 -34.08 7.93
C PRO A 349 10.78 -34.32 7.65
N GLU A 350 9.92 -33.40 8.13
CA GLU A 350 8.46 -33.43 8.01
C GLU A 350 7.94 -32.81 6.68
N ASP A 351 8.78 -32.10 5.90
CA ASP A 351 8.34 -31.45 4.67
C ASP A 351 7.77 -32.47 3.68
N ALA A 352 6.56 -32.25 3.22
CA ALA A 352 5.93 -33.00 2.14
C ALA A 352 6.58 -32.69 0.79
N LEU A 353 6.37 -33.56 -0.21
CA LEU A 353 6.91 -33.37 -1.57
C LEU A 353 6.63 -31.99 -2.13
N GLU A 354 5.39 -31.52 -2.00
CA GLU A 354 4.94 -30.24 -2.54
C GLU A 354 5.67 -29.05 -1.88
N LYS A 355 5.92 -29.16 -0.57
CA LYS A 355 6.69 -28.15 0.16
C LYS A 355 8.13 -28.08 -0.31
N ILE A 356 8.74 -29.23 -0.56
CA ILE A 356 10.11 -29.31 -1.10
C ILE A 356 10.17 -28.67 -2.49
N LEU A 357 9.23 -29.03 -3.38
CA LEU A 357 9.15 -28.45 -4.73
C LEU A 357 8.90 -26.94 -4.70
N ASP A 358 8.05 -26.47 -3.82
CA ASP A 358 7.79 -25.04 -3.62
C ASP A 358 9.04 -24.29 -3.13
N ASN A 359 9.80 -24.87 -2.19
CA ASN A 359 11.06 -24.32 -1.71
C ASN A 359 12.12 -24.26 -2.82
N ILE A 360 12.23 -25.30 -3.64
CA ILE A 360 13.10 -25.31 -4.83
C ILE A 360 12.67 -24.19 -5.79
N TYR A 361 11.38 -24.11 -6.13
CA TYR A 361 10.83 -23.08 -7.01
C TYR A 361 11.11 -21.68 -6.48
N LYS A 362 10.83 -21.39 -5.21
CA LYS A 362 11.06 -20.09 -4.58
C LYS A 362 12.51 -19.64 -4.65
N LYS A 363 13.44 -20.57 -4.51
CA LYS A 363 14.87 -20.27 -4.49
C LYS A 363 15.50 -20.16 -5.88
N THR A 364 15.15 -21.05 -6.79
CA THR A 364 15.85 -21.18 -8.07
C THR A 364 15.15 -20.47 -9.23
N THR A 365 13.84 -20.46 -9.21
CA THR A 365 12.99 -20.07 -10.35
C THR A 365 12.42 -18.67 -10.18
N ARG A 366 11.77 -18.43 -9.05
CA ARG A 366 11.06 -17.19 -8.78
C ARG A 366 11.90 -15.92 -9.01
N PRO A 367 13.18 -15.83 -8.59
CA PRO A 367 14.01 -14.65 -8.84
C PRO A 367 14.36 -14.40 -10.31
N LYS A 368 14.14 -15.39 -11.19
CA LYS A 368 14.39 -15.28 -12.63
C LYS A 368 13.21 -14.73 -13.43
N LEU A 369 12.03 -14.66 -12.82
CA LEU A 369 10.80 -14.19 -13.45
C LEU A 369 10.68 -12.67 -13.32
N VAL A 370 11.41 -11.94 -14.16
CA VAL A 370 11.42 -10.47 -14.16
C VAL A 370 10.19 -9.91 -14.84
N GLN A 371 9.89 -10.39 -16.06
CA GLN A 371 8.74 -9.94 -16.83
C GLN A 371 7.43 -10.54 -16.31
N PRO A 372 6.27 -9.88 -16.56
CA PRO A 372 4.97 -10.40 -16.14
C PRO A 372 4.75 -11.83 -16.67
N THR A 373 4.66 -12.80 -15.76
CA THR A 373 4.58 -14.22 -16.08
C THR A 373 3.46 -14.88 -15.30
N PHE A 374 2.53 -15.51 -16.02
CA PHE A 374 1.51 -16.37 -15.44
C PHE A 374 2.05 -17.80 -15.28
N ILE A 375 1.96 -18.31 -14.06
CA ILE A 375 2.30 -19.70 -13.76
C ILE A 375 1.01 -20.48 -13.57
N ILE A 376 0.86 -21.57 -14.32
CA ILE A 376 -0.32 -22.43 -14.33
C ILE A 376 0.04 -23.87 -13.96
N ASP A 377 -0.99 -24.72 -13.84
CA ASP A 377 -0.85 -26.17 -13.69
C ASP A 377 -0.07 -26.60 -12.44
N TYR A 378 -0.52 -26.07 -11.30
CA TYR A 378 0.02 -26.48 -9.99
C TYR A 378 -0.49 -27.86 -9.57
N PRO A 379 0.31 -28.66 -8.85
CA PRO A 379 -0.17 -29.88 -8.18
C PRO A 379 -1.34 -29.59 -7.23
N VAL A 380 -2.26 -30.57 -7.10
CA VAL A 380 -3.48 -30.41 -6.30
C VAL A 380 -3.23 -30.08 -4.82
N ALA A 381 -2.15 -30.55 -4.25
CA ALA A 381 -1.82 -30.32 -2.84
C ALA A 381 -1.42 -28.85 -2.52
N PHE A 382 -1.20 -28.01 -3.55
CA PHE A 382 -0.84 -26.59 -3.35
C PHE A 382 -2.01 -25.68 -2.94
N ASN A 383 -3.26 -26.11 -3.15
CA ASN A 383 -4.42 -25.30 -2.74
C ASN A 383 -5.68 -26.17 -2.54
N PRO A 384 -6.26 -26.19 -1.33
CA PRO A 384 -7.44 -27.00 -1.01
C PRO A 384 -8.76 -26.44 -1.56
N PHE A 385 -8.80 -25.18 -2.03
CA PHE A 385 -10.00 -24.50 -2.53
C PHE A 385 -10.12 -24.51 -4.04
N ALA A 386 -9.03 -24.79 -4.76
CA ALA A 386 -9.00 -24.79 -6.21
C ALA A 386 -9.61 -26.07 -6.82
N LYS A 387 -10.34 -25.90 -7.92
CA LYS A 387 -10.92 -27.02 -8.66
C LYS A 387 -9.85 -27.83 -9.39
N ARG A 388 -9.99 -29.15 -9.40
CA ARG A 388 -9.11 -30.03 -10.21
C ARG A 388 -9.39 -29.83 -11.69
N LYS A 389 -8.36 -29.95 -12.53
CA LYS A 389 -8.51 -29.95 -13.98
C LYS A 389 -9.17 -31.24 -14.44
N PRO A 390 -10.25 -31.16 -15.27
CA PRO A 390 -10.91 -32.38 -15.75
C PRO A 390 -9.99 -33.31 -16.55
N GLU A 391 -9.10 -32.74 -17.35
CA GLU A 391 -8.15 -33.46 -18.21
C GLU A 391 -6.97 -34.06 -17.43
N ASN A 392 -6.66 -33.54 -16.26
CA ASN A 392 -5.61 -34.07 -15.39
C ASN A 392 -5.92 -33.79 -13.90
N PRO A 393 -6.62 -34.68 -13.21
CA PRO A 393 -7.04 -34.48 -11.80
C PRO A 393 -5.90 -34.36 -10.78
N LYS A 394 -4.65 -34.58 -11.18
CA LYS A 394 -3.47 -34.34 -10.34
C LYS A 394 -3.10 -32.85 -10.28
N LEU A 395 -3.65 -32.04 -11.19
CA LEU A 395 -3.42 -30.61 -11.29
C LEU A 395 -4.69 -29.84 -10.91
N ILE A 396 -4.49 -28.62 -10.42
CA ILE A 396 -5.58 -27.67 -10.15
C ILE A 396 -5.63 -26.59 -11.24
N ASP A 397 -6.82 -26.09 -11.51
CA ASP A 397 -7.07 -24.98 -12.41
C ASP A 397 -6.82 -23.66 -11.68
N ARG A 398 -5.55 -23.32 -11.54
CA ARG A 398 -5.00 -22.20 -10.78
C ARG A 398 -3.96 -21.46 -11.61
N PHE A 399 -3.84 -20.15 -11.38
CA PHE A 399 -2.68 -19.40 -11.84
C PHE A 399 -2.16 -18.45 -10.75
N GLN A 400 -0.88 -18.13 -10.84
CA GLN A 400 -0.26 -17.00 -10.16
C GLN A 400 0.30 -16.03 -11.21
N LEU A 401 0.28 -14.73 -10.92
CA LEU A 401 1.03 -13.73 -11.68
C LEU A 401 2.24 -13.30 -10.87
N LEU A 402 3.42 -13.49 -11.45
CA LEU A 402 4.69 -13.00 -10.92
C LEU A 402 5.23 -11.87 -11.78
N ILE A 403 5.81 -10.86 -11.11
CA ILE A 403 6.49 -9.74 -11.74
C ILE A 403 7.69 -9.37 -10.85
N ALA A 404 8.87 -9.18 -11.43
CA ALA A 404 10.11 -8.93 -10.71
C ALA A 404 10.35 -9.91 -9.55
N GLY A 405 10.14 -11.20 -9.80
CA GLY A 405 10.26 -12.25 -8.78
C GLY A 405 9.23 -12.22 -7.66
N THR A 406 8.23 -11.33 -7.73
CA THR A 406 7.22 -11.14 -6.68
C THR A 406 5.86 -11.66 -7.13
N GLU A 407 5.24 -12.50 -6.31
CA GLU A 407 3.85 -12.93 -6.50
C GLU A 407 2.90 -11.78 -6.18
N LEU A 408 2.12 -11.36 -7.18
CA LEU A 408 1.14 -10.28 -7.06
C LEU A 408 -0.29 -10.79 -7.06
N VAL A 409 -0.57 -11.88 -7.80
CA VAL A 409 -1.90 -12.45 -7.94
C VAL A 409 -1.88 -13.94 -7.70
N ASN A 410 -2.88 -14.42 -6.96
CA ASN A 410 -3.23 -15.83 -6.84
C ASN A 410 -4.71 -15.97 -7.20
N ALA A 411 -5.02 -16.86 -8.14
CA ALA A 411 -6.37 -17.01 -8.66
C ALA A 411 -6.61 -18.44 -9.16
N PHE A 412 -7.86 -18.89 -9.10
CA PHE A 412 -8.23 -20.24 -9.52
C PHE A 412 -9.70 -20.35 -9.87
N SER A 413 -10.03 -21.41 -10.64
CA SER A 413 -11.40 -21.90 -10.73
C SER A 413 -11.77 -22.50 -9.39
N GLU A 414 -12.86 -22.03 -8.81
CA GLU A 414 -13.25 -22.36 -7.44
C GLU A 414 -13.84 -23.77 -7.35
N LEU A 415 -13.52 -24.46 -6.27
CA LEU A 415 -14.19 -25.70 -5.92
C LEU A 415 -15.64 -25.40 -5.54
N ASN A 416 -16.57 -25.92 -6.32
CA ASN A 416 -18.01 -25.72 -6.12
C ASN A 416 -18.78 -27.01 -5.83
N ASN A 417 -18.05 -28.10 -5.50
CA ASN A 417 -18.64 -29.37 -5.06
C ASN A 417 -18.56 -29.47 -3.52
N PRO A 418 -19.68 -29.41 -2.78
CA PRO A 418 -19.67 -29.43 -1.31
C PRO A 418 -19.11 -30.71 -0.74
N LEU A 419 -19.26 -31.85 -1.43
CA LEU A 419 -18.73 -33.14 -0.95
C LEU A 419 -17.21 -33.21 -1.07
N ASP A 420 -16.63 -32.71 -2.16
CA ASP A 420 -15.16 -32.59 -2.31
C ASP A 420 -14.61 -31.57 -1.32
N GLN A 421 -15.28 -30.42 -1.13
CA GLN A 421 -14.88 -29.41 -0.13
C GLN A 421 -14.86 -29.98 1.29
N LYS A 422 -15.88 -30.74 1.66
CA LYS A 422 -15.94 -31.40 2.97
C LYS A 422 -14.80 -32.39 3.16
N ALA A 423 -14.48 -33.18 2.14
CA ALA A 423 -13.35 -34.12 2.20
C ALA A 423 -12.02 -33.38 2.42
N ARG A 424 -11.79 -32.28 1.72
CA ARG A 424 -10.56 -31.47 1.87
C ARG A 424 -10.48 -30.75 3.21
N TYR A 425 -11.60 -30.32 3.78
CA TYR A 425 -11.62 -29.78 5.13
C TYR A 425 -11.21 -30.81 6.17
N LEU A 426 -11.72 -32.06 6.06
CA LEU A 426 -11.31 -33.13 6.96
C LEU A 426 -9.80 -33.44 6.88
N GLU A 427 -9.20 -33.36 5.67
CA GLU A 427 -7.75 -33.47 5.52
C GLU A 427 -6.99 -32.31 6.21
N GLN A 428 -7.53 -31.07 6.14
CA GLN A 428 -6.93 -29.93 6.83
C GLN A 428 -7.03 -30.07 8.36
N ASP A 429 -8.18 -30.49 8.88
CA ASP A 429 -8.39 -30.70 10.32
C ASP A 429 -7.47 -31.83 10.86
N GLU A 430 -7.24 -32.87 10.06
CA GLU A 430 -6.27 -33.91 10.43
C GLU A 430 -4.83 -33.38 10.51
N LYS A 431 -4.42 -32.50 9.58
CA LYS A 431 -3.12 -31.82 9.63
C LYS A 431 -3.02 -30.92 10.86
N GLY A 432 -4.06 -30.15 11.16
CA GLY A 432 -4.13 -29.31 12.36
C GLY A 432 -4.00 -30.11 13.66
N SER A 433 -4.64 -31.27 13.74
CA SER A 433 -4.53 -32.19 14.89
C SER A 433 -3.10 -32.71 15.09
N LYS A 434 -2.30 -32.77 14.03
CA LYS A 434 -0.87 -33.12 14.04
C LYS A 434 0.06 -31.96 14.35
N GLY A 435 -0.50 -30.74 14.59
CA GLY A 435 0.25 -29.55 15.01
C GLY A 435 0.61 -28.57 13.89
N GLU A 436 0.11 -28.75 12.68
CA GLU A 436 0.25 -27.74 11.63
C GLU A 436 -0.56 -26.50 12.01
N LYS A 437 0.07 -25.32 11.94
CA LYS A 437 -0.55 -24.03 12.30
C LYS A 437 -1.16 -23.30 11.11
N GLU A 438 -0.64 -23.58 9.92
CA GLU A 438 -1.09 -22.99 8.66
C GLU A 438 -2.13 -23.91 8.01
N ILE A 439 -3.33 -23.95 8.58
CA ILE A 439 -4.47 -24.73 8.09
C ILE A 439 -5.68 -23.82 7.85
N SER A 440 -6.62 -24.29 7.04
CA SER A 440 -7.97 -23.72 6.96
C SER A 440 -8.92 -24.67 7.69
N PRO A 441 -9.48 -24.26 8.84
CA PRO A 441 -10.39 -25.12 9.62
C PRO A 441 -11.69 -25.37 8.84
N SER A 442 -12.37 -26.47 9.17
CA SER A 442 -13.69 -26.79 8.61
C SER A 442 -14.71 -25.69 8.94
N ASP A 443 -15.37 -25.19 7.91
CA ASP A 443 -16.45 -24.23 8.01
C ASP A 443 -17.77 -24.89 7.61
N THR A 444 -18.63 -25.15 8.61
CA THR A 444 -19.91 -25.82 8.42
C THR A 444 -20.98 -24.93 7.82
N GLU A 445 -20.94 -23.62 8.09
CA GLU A 445 -21.87 -22.64 7.53
C GLU A 445 -21.59 -22.44 6.04
N TYR A 446 -20.31 -22.35 5.68
CA TYR A 446 -19.91 -22.28 4.27
C TYR A 446 -20.26 -23.57 3.50
N LEU A 447 -20.07 -24.76 4.11
CA LEU A 447 -20.50 -26.02 3.47
C LEU A 447 -22.01 -26.05 3.26
N GLU A 448 -22.81 -25.60 4.23
CA GLU A 448 -24.24 -25.50 4.08
C GLU A 448 -24.61 -24.53 2.94
N ALA A 449 -23.97 -23.37 2.87
CA ALA A 449 -24.17 -22.44 1.75
C ALA A 449 -23.87 -23.09 0.39
N MET A 450 -22.78 -23.87 0.28
CA MET A 450 -22.47 -24.61 -0.96
C MET A 450 -23.55 -25.65 -1.31
N GLU A 451 -24.20 -26.27 -0.34
CA GLU A 451 -25.27 -27.25 -0.56
C GLU A 451 -26.55 -26.64 -1.16
N TYR A 452 -26.78 -25.33 -0.98
CA TYR A 452 -27.84 -24.60 -1.71
C TYR A 452 -27.52 -24.39 -3.18
N GLY A 453 -26.32 -24.69 -3.61
CA GLY A 453 -25.85 -24.63 -4.99
C GLY A 453 -24.94 -23.45 -5.25
N MET A 454 -23.65 -23.73 -5.47
CA MET A 454 -22.67 -22.72 -5.86
C MET A 454 -22.40 -22.82 -7.37
N PRO A 455 -22.56 -21.72 -8.15
CA PRO A 455 -22.28 -21.75 -9.57
C PRO A 455 -20.77 -21.98 -9.82
N PRO A 456 -20.38 -22.51 -11.00
CA PRO A 456 -18.98 -22.42 -11.42
C PRO A 456 -18.51 -20.97 -11.32
N ASN A 457 -17.37 -20.73 -10.71
CA ASN A 457 -16.87 -19.38 -10.52
C ASN A 457 -15.35 -19.34 -10.45
N GLY A 458 -14.78 -18.16 -10.71
CA GLY A 458 -13.37 -17.87 -10.59
C GLY A 458 -13.12 -16.83 -9.52
N GLY A 459 -12.12 -17.08 -8.68
CA GLY A 459 -11.67 -16.18 -7.61
C GLY A 459 -10.29 -15.60 -7.87
N ILE A 460 -10.08 -14.36 -7.44
CA ILE A 460 -8.81 -13.62 -7.58
C ILE A 460 -8.44 -13.00 -6.24
N GLY A 461 -7.19 -13.16 -5.82
CA GLY A 461 -6.56 -12.39 -4.76
C GLY A 461 -5.39 -11.58 -5.30
N ILE A 462 -5.38 -10.25 -5.05
CA ILE A 462 -4.31 -9.33 -5.47
C ILE A 462 -3.68 -8.68 -4.24
N GLY A 463 -2.37 -8.84 -4.07
CA GLY A 463 -1.61 -8.13 -3.03
C GLY A 463 -1.38 -6.66 -3.42
N ILE A 464 -2.20 -5.75 -2.90
CA ILE A 464 -2.12 -4.32 -3.24
C ILE A 464 -0.79 -3.70 -2.79
N ASP A 465 -0.30 -4.03 -1.61
CA ASP A 465 0.97 -3.48 -1.12
C ASP A 465 2.14 -3.90 -2.00
N ARG A 466 2.20 -5.18 -2.42
CA ARG A 466 3.23 -5.69 -3.32
C ARG A 466 3.14 -5.06 -4.71
N LEU A 467 1.93 -4.85 -5.24
CA LEU A 467 1.72 -4.14 -6.50
C LEU A 467 2.28 -2.71 -6.41
N VAL A 468 1.99 -2.00 -5.33
CA VAL A 468 2.53 -0.65 -5.10
C VAL A 468 4.06 -0.69 -5.00
N MET A 469 4.66 -1.70 -4.33
CA MET A 469 6.12 -1.86 -4.26
C MET A 469 6.73 -1.93 -5.66
N ILE A 470 6.21 -2.77 -6.53
CA ILE A 470 6.68 -2.94 -7.92
C ILE A 470 6.54 -1.62 -8.69
N LEU A 471 5.35 -1.02 -8.68
CA LEU A 471 5.05 0.18 -9.45
C LEU A 471 5.77 1.44 -8.93
N THR A 472 6.30 1.43 -7.71
CA THR A 472 7.06 2.53 -7.13
C THR A 472 8.53 2.19 -6.88
N ASN A 473 9.02 1.09 -7.46
CA ASN A 473 10.40 0.62 -7.33
C ASN A 473 10.87 0.57 -5.87
N THR A 474 10.10 -0.09 -5.01
CA THR A 474 10.33 -0.13 -3.56
C THR A 474 10.58 -1.57 -3.09
N LYS A 475 11.67 -1.78 -2.33
CA LYS A 475 12.10 -3.12 -1.89
C LYS A 475 11.53 -3.57 -0.55
N ASN A 476 10.92 -2.66 0.21
CA ASN A 476 10.43 -2.96 1.55
C ASN A 476 8.95 -2.57 1.69
N ILE A 477 8.11 -3.53 2.04
CA ILE A 477 6.66 -3.34 2.19
C ILE A 477 6.30 -2.20 3.17
N LYS A 478 7.13 -1.94 4.17
CA LYS A 478 6.95 -0.82 5.12
C LYS A 478 7.05 0.56 4.47
N GLU A 479 7.72 0.65 3.33
CA GLU A 479 7.81 1.90 2.56
C GLU A 479 6.49 2.29 1.89
N VAL A 480 5.63 1.31 1.60
CA VAL A 480 4.33 1.52 0.93
C VAL A 480 3.13 1.47 1.90
N ILE A 481 3.38 1.27 3.18
CA ILE A 481 2.40 1.34 4.27
C ILE A 481 2.68 2.62 5.06
N LEU A 482 1.66 3.49 5.26
CA LEU A 482 1.83 4.76 5.97
C LEU A 482 2.35 4.55 7.39
N PHE A 483 1.72 3.66 8.14
CA PHE A 483 2.08 3.33 9.51
C PHE A 483 2.26 1.81 9.65
N PRO A 484 3.43 1.27 9.27
CA PRO A 484 3.68 -0.17 9.35
C PRO A 484 3.79 -0.63 10.80
N THR A 485 3.52 -1.93 11.00
CA THR A 485 3.70 -2.56 12.31
C THR A 485 5.17 -2.58 12.70
N LEU A 486 5.49 -2.02 13.86
CA LEU A 486 6.83 -1.96 14.43
C LEU A 486 6.80 -2.42 15.88
N ARG A 487 7.91 -2.96 16.37
CA ARG A 487 8.04 -3.27 17.79
C ARG A 487 7.90 -1.98 18.62
N PRO A 488 7.12 -1.97 19.71
CA PRO A 488 7.11 -0.85 20.64
C PRO A 488 8.54 -0.56 21.12
N ARG A 489 8.85 0.71 21.36
CA ARG A 489 10.07 1.06 22.12
C ARG A 489 9.78 0.77 23.58
N GLY A 490 10.63 0.03 24.23
CA GLY A 490 10.60 -0.18 25.66
C GLY A 490 10.81 1.13 26.43
#